data_03a7c183d3d1c5e661bae31acca990bb
#
_entry.id   03a7c183d3d1c5e661bae31acca990bb
#
_cell.length_a   1.000
_cell.length_b   1.000
_cell.length_c   1.000
_cell.angle_alpha   90.00
_cell.angle_beta   90.00
_cell.angle_gamma   90.00
#
_symmetry.space_group_name_H-M   'P 1'
#
loop_
_entity.id
_entity.type
_entity.pdbx_description
1 polymer ?
#
loop_
_entity_poly.entity_id
_entity_poly.type
_entity_poly.pdbx_seq_one_letter_code
_entity_poly.pdbx_strand_id
1 'polypeptide(L)'
;MSLELDYHDSEATRNPNSVFGSSGQVSMSIFGRELTSVNYTNELPVLTLGMAEPISPDDLQISGSVFNNNWADMGIEQVQFDGSFELTDTLVLDFGVAQTEVDNYTAGSNVQRNTWGQNQTSAFGSVADLVVPASLAGVFSELSGGDQVNNNFFMANMEDLAARAEFLQSLPESNPMHLATASNLGDCGTGFCASSTPDSEDFFEEDTFAAYLQLNFAGEIFNRPFNIRAGVRHEETEVVSSTAAQAYDRVEWRSTNEFEIIRAEGSVPSALAGEYDFTLPSIDFDMELTDNLVLRASAIQTIASAGYGSLVGTLNLPTITRVDQGIPGEAIASVGNPGLLPYESDNLDFSLEYYYGDASYISAGYFDKKVRNWIAGGILENVILNDQLASPGLGPLYNDAAAALQAQNGVYPGNAEIRDYIFANFADQPGVDAANQVITGVVGRDDAVPFNVNTLTNSDREEGIDGWELAWQHNFWDTGVGFIANMTIADGSAVYDNQLNESQFALAGLSDTRNFILFYDKYGLQARVAYNWRDDYYTGGDLKPGYQTEYEQWDANVTYELTDGLVVFVEGINITNETFRSHGRSQYQTYGVGQIGARYNVGFRYNY
;
A
#
# COMPACT_ATOMS: atom_id res chain seq x y z
N MET A 1 32.03 -33.44 11.29
CA MET A 1 30.60 -33.51 10.91
C MET A 1 29.78 -32.91 12.02
N SER A 2 28.92 -31.96 11.72
CA SER A 2 27.87 -31.41 12.61
C SER A 2 26.49 -31.65 11.99
N LEU A 3 25.49 -31.83 12.85
CA LEU A 3 24.09 -31.94 12.45
C LEU A 3 23.29 -31.04 13.39
N GLU A 4 22.34 -30.30 12.85
CA GLU A 4 21.45 -29.37 13.54
C GLU A 4 20.02 -29.65 13.14
N LEU A 5 19.09 -29.56 14.09
CA LEU A 5 17.67 -29.64 13.86
C LEU A 5 17.03 -28.44 14.55
N ASP A 6 16.42 -27.62 13.77
CA ASP A 6 15.74 -26.41 14.22
C ASP A 6 14.23 -26.55 14.05
N TYR A 7 13.49 -26.06 15.03
CA TYR A 7 12.07 -25.84 14.94
C TYR A 7 11.77 -24.39 15.27
N HIS A 8 11.09 -23.74 14.39
CA HIS A 8 10.65 -22.35 14.55
C HIS A 8 9.12 -22.29 14.48
N ASP A 9 8.52 -21.56 15.43
CA ASP A 9 7.09 -21.29 15.51
C ASP A 9 6.93 -19.82 15.89
N SER A 10 6.15 -19.09 15.11
CA SER A 10 5.93 -17.66 15.28
C SER A 10 4.50 -17.30 14.90
N GLU A 11 3.85 -16.54 15.76
CA GLU A 11 2.50 -16.02 15.55
C GLU A 11 2.46 -14.50 15.69
N ALA A 12 1.75 -13.83 14.81
CA ALA A 12 1.52 -12.40 14.87
C ALA A 12 0.04 -12.09 14.64
N THR A 13 -0.60 -11.43 15.61
CA THR A 13 -2.02 -11.11 15.56
C THR A 13 -2.24 -9.59 15.58
N ARG A 14 -3.10 -9.09 14.72
CA ARG A 14 -3.59 -7.72 14.71
C ARG A 14 -5.09 -7.70 14.94
N ASN A 15 -5.52 -7.05 16.01
CA ASN A 15 -6.93 -6.85 16.35
C ASN A 15 -7.27 -5.36 16.43
N PRO A 16 -8.48 -4.95 16.03
CA PRO A 16 -8.96 -3.60 16.28
C PRO A 16 -9.01 -3.28 17.79
N ASN A 17 -8.55 -2.10 18.16
CA ASN A 17 -8.45 -1.67 19.56
C ASN A 17 -9.26 -0.40 19.87
N SER A 18 -10.07 0.06 18.94
CA SER A 18 -10.88 1.29 19.07
C SER A 18 -12.32 1.02 18.64
N VAL A 19 -13.26 1.69 19.28
CA VAL A 19 -14.69 1.67 18.87
C VAL A 19 -14.88 2.22 17.45
N PHE A 20 -13.99 3.11 17.00
CA PHE A 20 -13.98 3.64 15.64
C PHE A 20 -13.21 2.75 14.65
N GLY A 21 -12.71 1.60 15.13
CA GLY A 21 -12.01 0.60 14.34
C GLY A 21 -10.52 0.85 14.19
N SER A 22 -9.91 0.07 13.31
CA SER A 22 -8.49 0.20 12.92
C SER A 22 -8.23 1.52 12.19
N SER A 23 -9.24 2.06 11.50
CA SER A 23 -9.23 3.39 10.90
C SER A 23 -10.64 3.99 10.90
N GLY A 24 -10.83 5.09 11.65
CA GLY A 24 -12.04 5.91 11.64
C GLY A 24 -11.76 7.25 11.01
N GLN A 25 -12.61 7.68 10.09
CA GLN A 25 -12.48 8.97 9.42
C GLN A 25 -13.84 9.67 9.35
N VAL A 26 -13.86 10.96 9.71
CA VAL A 26 -14.97 11.87 9.47
C VAL A 26 -14.47 13.02 8.63
N SER A 27 -15.07 13.22 7.46
CA SER A 27 -14.73 14.30 6.55
C SER A 27 -15.67 15.48 6.73
N MET A 28 -15.11 16.66 6.87
CA MET A 28 -15.87 17.92 6.94
C MET A 28 -15.67 18.73 5.66
N SER A 29 -16.74 19.33 5.17
CA SER A 29 -16.75 20.19 3.98
C SER A 29 -17.36 21.56 4.29
N ILE A 30 -16.92 22.57 3.54
CA ILE A 30 -17.43 23.94 3.63
C ILE A 30 -18.52 24.13 2.57
N PHE A 31 -19.66 24.67 2.98
CA PHE A 31 -20.75 25.06 2.10
C PHE A 31 -20.75 26.58 1.82
N GLY A 32 -21.57 27.00 0.85
CA GLY A 32 -21.74 28.42 0.53
C GLY A 32 -20.62 29.03 -0.31
N ARG A 33 -19.76 28.21 -0.93
CA ARG A 33 -18.72 28.69 -1.83
C ARG A 33 -19.31 29.18 -3.14
N GLU A 34 -18.99 30.42 -3.51
CA GLU A 34 -19.37 31.01 -4.78
C GLU A 34 -18.33 30.77 -5.88
N LEU A 35 -17.04 30.71 -5.45
CA LEU A 35 -15.90 30.46 -6.32
C LEU A 35 -14.87 29.58 -5.62
N THR A 36 -14.28 28.67 -6.36
CA THR A 36 -13.08 27.94 -5.96
C THR A 36 -12.03 28.10 -7.06
N SER A 37 -10.86 28.62 -6.72
CA SER A 37 -9.72 28.76 -7.62
C SER A 37 -8.50 28.10 -7.01
N VAL A 38 -7.70 27.40 -7.83
CA VAL A 38 -6.45 26.78 -7.40
C VAL A 38 -5.33 27.28 -8.29
N ASN A 39 -4.28 27.81 -7.68
CA ASN A 39 -3.05 28.21 -8.37
C ASN A 39 -2.01 27.10 -8.19
N TYR A 40 -1.62 26.45 -9.30
CA TYR A 40 -0.62 25.37 -9.36
C TYR A 40 0.78 25.84 -9.76
N THR A 41 1.09 27.14 -9.69
CA THR A 41 2.43 27.65 -10.07
C THR A 41 3.45 27.57 -8.94
N ASN A 42 3.05 27.11 -7.78
CA ASN A 42 3.90 26.95 -6.60
C ASN A 42 4.04 25.46 -6.27
N GLU A 43 5.03 25.10 -5.46
CA GLU A 43 5.21 23.74 -4.94
C GLU A 43 4.01 23.29 -4.09
N LEU A 44 3.40 24.21 -3.36
CA LEU A 44 2.10 24.01 -2.73
C LEU A 44 1.01 24.67 -3.54
N PRO A 45 -0.03 23.93 -3.98
CA PRO A 45 -1.18 24.53 -4.65
C PRO A 45 -1.89 25.51 -3.72
N VAL A 46 -2.08 26.75 -4.18
CA VAL A 46 -2.77 27.78 -3.40
C VAL A 46 -4.26 27.77 -3.73
N LEU A 47 -5.07 27.30 -2.77
CA LEU A 47 -6.52 27.28 -2.86
C LEU A 47 -7.08 28.62 -2.42
N THR A 48 -7.87 29.26 -3.29
CA THR A 48 -8.63 30.47 -2.98
C THR A 48 -10.12 30.14 -3.00
N LEU A 49 -10.80 30.43 -1.90
CA LEU A 49 -12.25 30.25 -1.75
C LEU A 49 -12.93 31.61 -1.79
N GLY A 50 -13.83 31.82 -2.75
CA GLY A 50 -14.73 32.97 -2.79
C GLY A 50 -16.00 32.67 -1.99
N MET A 51 -16.19 33.42 -0.91
CA MET A 51 -17.35 33.34 -0.01
C MET A 51 -17.98 34.70 0.11
N ALA A 52 -19.30 34.78 0.26
CA ALA A 52 -19.99 36.03 0.51
C ALA A 52 -19.61 36.67 1.85
N GLU A 53 -19.34 35.82 2.86
CA GLU A 53 -18.87 36.19 4.20
C GLU A 53 -17.63 35.36 4.55
N PRO A 54 -16.82 35.79 5.53
CA PRO A 54 -15.69 34.98 6.01
C PRO A 54 -16.15 33.59 6.47
N ILE A 55 -15.33 32.56 6.20
CA ILE A 55 -15.60 31.17 6.60
C ILE A 55 -15.79 31.08 8.11
N SER A 56 -16.91 30.49 8.50
CA SER A 56 -17.30 30.30 9.90
C SER A 56 -17.60 28.82 10.18
N PRO A 57 -17.63 28.40 11.46
CA PRO A 57 -18.09 27.05 11.82
C PRO A 57 -19.47 26.69 11.28
N ASP A 58 -20.33 27.67 11.07
CA ASP A 58 -21.68 27.46 10.56
C ASP A 58 -21.73 27.05 9.07
N ASP A 59 -20.63 27.21 8.34
CA ASP A 59 -20.52 26.80 6.94
C ASP A 59 -20.10 25.32 6.79
N LEU A 60 -19.85 24.63 7.92
CA LEU A 60 -19.39 23.25 7.94
C LEU A 60 -20.55 22.25 7.93
N GLN A 61 -20.31 21.14 7.27
CA GLN A 61 -21.10 19.92 7.39
C GLN A 61 -20.18 18.71 7.37
N ILE A 62 -20.64 17.58 7.90
CA ILE A 62 -20.02 16.28 7.70
C ILE A 62 -20.37 15.82 6.29
N SER A 63 -19.36 15.60 5.45
CA SER A 63 -19.52 15.11 4.07
C SER A 63 -19.46 13.60 3.93
N GLY A 64 -19.02 12.90 4.97
CA GLY A 64 -18.97 11.45 5.04
C GLY A 64 -18.28 10.98 6.31
N SER A 65 -18.57 9.76 6.70
CA SER A 65 -17.89 9.08 7.82
C SER A 65 -17.65 7.62 7.41
N VAL A 66 -16.44 7.11 7.68
CA VAL A 66 -16.04 5.73 7.39
C VAL A 66 -15.40 5.15 8.63
N PHE A 67 -15.79 3.95 9.01
CA PHE A 67 -15.25 3.20 10.15
C PHE A 67 -14.90 1.80 9.65
N ASN A 68 -13.60 1.46 9.70
CA ASN A 68 -13.11 0.18 9.22
C ASN A 68 -12.47 -0.61 10.35
N ASN A 69 -12.78 -1.88 10.45
CA ASN A 69 -11.97 -2.84 11.17
C ASN A 69 -11.15 -3.68 10.21
N ASN A 70 -9.91 -3.95 10.60
CA ASN A 70 -9.04 -4.89 9.93
C ASN A 70 -8.45 -5.83 10.97
N TRP A 71 -8.63 -7.12 10.75
CA TRP A 71 -8.02 -8.21 11.51
C TRP A 71 -6.94 -8.85 10.65
N ALA A 72 -5.90 -9.30 11.28
CA ALA A 72 -4.91 -10.15 10.66
C ALA A 72 -4.34 -11.11 11.70
N ASP A 73 -4.11 -12.32 11.28
CA ASP A 73 -3.44 -13.37 12.04
C ASP A 73 -2.49 -14.10 11.09
N MET A 74 -1.24 -14.26 11.50
CA MET A 74 -0.21 -14.89 10.67
C MET A 74 0.60 -15.85 11.53
N GLY A 75 0.59 -17.13 11.16
CA GLY A 75 1.39 -18.19 11.71
C GLY A 75 2.53 -18.59 10.76
N ILE A 76 3.69 -18.92 11.28
CA ILE A 76 4.79 -19.52 10.53
C ILE A 76 5.32 -20.69 11.36
N GLU A 77 5.24 -21.89 10.82
CA GLU A 77 5.88 -23.07 11.37
C GLU A 77 6.98 -23.55 10.41
N GLN A 78 8.17 -23.82 10.94
CA GLN A 78 9.28 -24.35 10.16
C GLN A 78 10.01 -25.45 10.89
N VAL A 79 10.29 -26.53 10.19
CA VAL A 79 11.23 -27.58 10.61
C VAL A 79 12.39 -27.60 9.63
N GLN A 80 13.61 -27.43 10.14
CA GLN A 80 14.82 -27.39 9.32
C GLN A 80 15.85 -28.38 9.88
N PHE A 81 16.49 -29.10 8.98
CA PHE A 81 17.62 -30.00 9.29
C PHE A 81 18.83 -29.62 8.45
N ASP A 82 19.92 -29.28 9.10
CA ASP A 82 21.18 -28.90 8.48
C ASP A 82 22.30 -29.84 8.87
N GLY A 83 23.23 -30.03 7.95
CA GLY A 83 24.42 -30.84 8.19
C GLY A 83 25.65 -30.23 7.53
N SER A 84 26.79 -30.37 8.18
CA SER A 84 28.10 -30.00 7.67
C SER A 84 29.07 -31.17 7.80
N PHE A 85 29.77 -31.47 6.70
CA PHE A 85 30.70 -32.57 6.61
C PHE A 85 32.04 -32.13 6.00
N GLU A 86 33.11 -32.22 6.79
CA GLU A 86 34.47 -31.98 6.32
C GLU A 86 34.95 -33.12 5.44
N LEU A 87 35.01 -32.89 4.12
CA LEU A 87 35.51 -33.87 3.15
C LEU A 87 37.04 -33.95 3.18
N THR A 88 37.70 -32.81 3.34
CA THR A 88 39.14 -32.63 3.56
C THR A 88 39.36 -31.42 4.48
N ASP A 89 40.61 -31.16 4.87
CA ASP A 89 40.97 -29.94 5.64
C ASP A 89 40.62 -28.64 4.93
N THR A 90 40.38 -28.67 3.65
CA THR A 90 40.10 -27.48 2.80
C THR A 90 38.76 -27.52 2.08
N LEU A 91 37.99 -28.59 2.20
CA LEU A 91 36.72 -28.78 1.52
C LEU A 91 35.65 -29.26 2.47
N VAL A 92 34.59 -28.45 2.61
CA VAL A 92 33.42 -28.74 3.46
C VAL A 92 32.18 -28.85 2.58
N LEU A 93 31.34 -29.83 2.84
CA LEU A 93 30.02 -29.98 2.25
C LEU A 93 28.99 -29.61 3.30
N ASP A 94 28.17 -28.59 2.99
CA ASP A 94 26.97 -28.25 3.75
C ASP A 94 25.73 -28.68 2.97
N PHE A 95 24.72 -29.15 3.69
CA PHE A 95 23.47 -29.59 3.11
C PHE A 95 22.34 -29.40 4.11
N GLY A 96 21.13 -29.22 3.60
CA GLY A 96 19.96 -29.12 4.47
C GLY A 96 18.66 -29.34 3.73
N VAL A 97 17.61 -29.55 4.52
CA VAL A 97 16.22 -29.61 4.08
C VAL A 97 15.36 -28.82 5.05
N ALA A 98 14.34 -28.17 4.54
CA ALA A 98 13.37 -27.42 5.35
C ALA A 98 11.95 -27.64 4.84
N GLN A 99 10.99 -27.69 5.75
CA GLN A 99 9.57 -27.58 5.48
C GLN A 99 9.07 -26.34 6.22
N THR A 100 8.43 -25.44 5.51
CA THR A 100 7.83 -24.21 6.05
C THR A 100 6.36 -24.16 5.68
N GLU A 101 5.52 -23.91 6.67
CA GLU A 101 4.09 -23.68 6.52
C GLU A 101 3.77 -22.27 7.00
N VAL A 102 3.04 -21.51 6.19
CA VAL A 102 2.59 -20.16 6.51
C VAL A 102 1.09 -20.09 6.38
N ASP A 103 0.43 -19.77 7.49
CA ASP A 103 -0.99 -19.46 7.56
C ASP A 103 -1.17 -17.97 7.69
N ASN A 104 -2.02 -17.37 6.86
CA ASN A 104 -2.35 -15.96 6.94
C ASN A 104 -3.87 -15.77 6.82
N TYR A 105 -4.46 -15.22 7.86
CA TYR A 105 -5.85 -14.80 7.89
C TYR A 105 -5.94 -13.30 7.87
N THR A 106 -6.78 -12.74 7.00
CA THR A 106 -7.14 -11.32 7.01
C THR A 106 -8.63 -11.15 6.90
N ALA A 107 -9.16 -10.17 7.61
CA ALA A 107 -10.58 -9.85 7.56
C ALA A 107 -10.79 -8.34 7.65
N GLY A 108 -11.90 -7.89 7.06
CA GLY A 108 -12.25 -6.49 7.05
C GLY A 108 -13.73 -6.24 7.25
N SER A 109 -14.08 -5.12 7.87
CA SER A 109 -15.43 -4.57 7.85
C SER A 109 -15.40 -3.09 7.50
N ASN A 110 -16.43 -2.61 6.81
CA ASN A 110 -16.57 -1.22 6.41
C ASN A 110 -17.96 -0.70 6.76
N VAL A 111 -18.02 0.33 7.57
CA VAL A 111 -19.24 1.07 7.88
C VAL A 111 -19.12 2.48 7.32
N GLN A 112 -20.03 2.86 6.44
CA GLN A 112 -20.01 4.15 5.77
C GLN A 112 -21.30 4.94 6.02
N ARG A 113 -21.17 6.24 6.31
CA ARG A 113 -22.25 7.18 6.54
C ARG A 113 -22.20 8.34 5.57
N ASN A 114 -23.38 8.79 5.17
CA ASN A 114 -23.56 9.92 4.27
C ASN A 114 -23.43 11.27 4.99
N THR A 115 -23.69 12.34 4.24
CA THR A 115 -23.64 13.73 4.65
C THR A 115 -24.67 14.05 5.75
N TRP A 116 -24.25 14.78 6.79
CA TRP A 116 -25.09 15.27 7.89
C TRP A 116 -24.49 16.51 8.56
N GLY A 117 -25.20 17.09 9.51
CA GLY A 117 -24.72 18.22 10.31
C GLY A 117 -24.76 19.57 9.59
N GLN A 118 -25.65 19.74 8.61
CA GLN A 118 -25.75 20.93 7.79
C GLN A 118 -26.54 22.03 8.49
N ASN A 119 -25.98 23.24 8.58
CA ASN A 119 -26.62 24.38 9.20
C ASN A 119 -27.68 25.09 8.33
N GLN A 120 -27.52 25.06 7.00
CA GLN A 120 -28.38 25.80 6.06
C GLN A 120 -29.78 25.19 5.88
N THR A 121 -29.94 23.94 6.23
CA THR A 121 -31.26 23.32 6.37
C THR A 121 -31.38 22.87 7.82
N SER A 122 -32.30 23.46 8.58
CA SER A 122 -32.57 23.10 9.97
C SER A 122 -32.86 21.60 10.21
N ALA A 123 -32.76 20.77 9.19
CA ALA A 123 -33.06 19.34 9.19
C ALA A 123 -32.01 18.48 9.92
N PHE A 124 -30.75 18.86 9.96
CA PHE A 124 -29.69 17.92 10.37
C PHE A 124 -28.83 18.36 11.56
N GLY A 125 -29.18 19.42 12.25
CA GLY A 125 -28.42 19.95 13.39
C GLY A 125 -27.00 20.37 13.00
N SER A 126 -26.51 21.48 13.52
CA SER A 126 -25.19 22.00 13.21
C SER A 126 -24.09 21.25 13.97
N VAL A 127 -22.87 21.24 13.41
CA VAL A 127 -21.63 20.82 14.09
C VAL A 127 -20.78 22.00 14.52
N ALA A 128 -21.27 23.24 14.35
CA ALA A 128 -20.51 24.46 14.60
C ALA A 128 -19.99 24.61 16.05
N ASP A 129 -20.70 24.10 16.99
CA ASP A 129 -20.35 24.11 18.45
C ASP A 129 -19.34 23.02 18.83
N LEU A 130 -19.05 22.07 17.93
CA LEU A 130 -18.12 20.95 18.14
C LEU A 130 -16.74 21.21 17.56
N VAL A 131 -16.57 22.27 16.77
CA VAL A 131 -15.32 22.52 16.07
C VAL A 131 -14.54 23.66 16.72
N VAL A 132 -13.22 23.53 16.67
CA VAL A 132 -12.28 24.55 17.13
C VAL A 132 -11.39 25.01 15.96
N PRO A 133 -11.06 26.31 15.88
CA PRO A 133 -10.16 26.78 14.85
C PRO A 133 -8.74 26.24 15.07
N ALA A 134 -8.08 25.86 13.98
CA ALA A 134 -6.69 25.44 13.95
C ALA A 134 -5.97 26.13 12.81
N SER A 135 -4.64 26.12 12.81
CA SER A 135 -3.83 26.77 11.79
C SER A 135 -2.56 25.98 11.50
N LEU A 136 -2.18 25.93 10.21
CA LEU A 136 -0.89 25.44 9.70
C LEU A 136 0.08 26.59 9.39
N ALA A 137 -0.20 27.81 9.84
CA ALA A 137 0.64 28.96 9.56
C ALA A 137 2.09 28.71 10.01
N GLY A 138 3.04 28.87 9.07
CA GLY A 138 4.47 28.66 9.29
C GLY A 138 4.95 27.21 9.28
N VAL A 139 4.06 26.22 9.08
CA VAL A 139 4.47 24.80 9.03
C VAL A 139 5.24 24.46 7.76
N PHE A 140 4.86 25.00 6.60
CA PHE A 140 5.49 24.73 5.31
C PHE A 140 6.10 25.99 4.69
N SER A 141 6.72 26.82 5.50
CA SER A 141 7.24 28.14 5.07
C SER A 141 8.41 28.07 4.09
N GLU A 142 9.14 26.95 4.06
CA GLU A 142 10.24 26.69 3.12
C GLU A 142 9.77 26.38 1.70
N LEU A 143 8.54 25.92 1.53
CA LEU A 143 7.97 25.63 0.20
C LEU A 143 7.32 26.87 -0.42
N SER A 144 7.52 27.06 -1.71
CA SER A 144 6.84 28.13 -2.45
C SER A 144 5.32 27.94 -2.39
N GLY A 145 4.59 28.99 -2.02
CA GLY A 145 3.16 28.95 -1.75
C GLY A 145 2.79 28.64 -0.30
N GLY A 146 3.73 28.23 0.55
CA GLY A 146 3.49 27.91 1.96
C GLY A 146 2.85 29.05 2.76
N ASP A 147 3.27 30.29 2.53
CA ASP A 147 2.69 31.47 3.15
C ASP A 147 1.32 31.89 2.57
N GLN A 148 0.92 31.30 1.44
CA GLN A 148 -0.30 31.65 0.71
C GLN A 148 -1.40 30.60 0.80
N VAL A 149 -1.09 29.37 1.28
CA VAL A 149 -2.12 28.35 1.49
C VAL A 149 -3.12 28.82 2.55
N ASN A 150 -4.35 28.38 2.44
CA ASN A 150 -5.35 28.64 3.47
C ASN A 150 -4.98 27.87 4.75
N ASN A 151 -4.19 28.52 5.59
CA ASN A 151 -3.63 27.92 6.80
C ASN A 151 -4.67 27.69 7.90
N ASN A 152 -5.84 28.32 7.80
CA ASN A 152 -6.87 28.24 8.82
C ASN A 152 -7.89 27.16 8.46
N PHE A 153 -8.17 26.28 9.39
CA PHE A 153 -9.16 25.22 9.24
C PHE A 153 -9.83 24.94 10.60
N PHE A 154 -10.76 24.00 10.60
CA PHE A 154 -11.47 23.60 11.81
C PHE A 154 -11.17 22.14 12.12
N MET A 155 -10.98 21.84 13.40
CA MET A 155 -10.82 20.50 13.93
C MET A 155 -12.00 20.18 14.85
N ALA A 156 -12.39 18.91 14.89
CA ALA A 156 -13.36 18.38 15.83
C ALA A 156 -12.83 17.12 16.50
N ASN A 157 -13.32 16.83 17.69
CA ASN A 157 -13.08 15.55 18.34
C ASN A 157 -14.03 14.49 17.73
N MET A 158 -13.50 13.31 17.45
CA MET A 158 -14.25 12.21 16.84
C MET A 158 -15.39 11.74 17.75
N GLU A 159 -15.14 11.66 19.06
CA GLU A 159 -16.13 11.22 20.05
C GLU A 159 -17.30 12.20 20.15
N ASP A 160 -17.04 13.51 20.10
CA ASP A 160 -18.08 14.54 20.13
C ASP A 160 -18.94 14.52 18.86
N LEU A 161 -18.32 14.29 17.69
CA LEU A 161 -19.04 14.12 16.43
C LEU A 161 -19.91 12.85 16.45
N ALA A 162 -19.38 11.72 16.92
CA ALA A 162 -20.13 10.48 17.07
C ALA A 162 -21.33 10.68 18.01
N ALA A 163 -21.11 11.26 19.20
CA ALA A 163 -22.18 11.54 20.17
C ALA A 163 -23.28 12.46 19.58
N ARG A 164 -22.89 13.48 18.79
CA ARG A 164 -23.86 14.34 18.09
C ARG A 164 -24.67 13.55 17.06
N ALA A 165 -24.03 12.71 16.25
CA ALA A 165 -24.71 11.89 15.27
C ALA A 165 -25.68 10.89 15.90
N GLU A 166 -25.29 10.24 16.99
CA GLU A 166 -26.12 9.34 17.77
C GLU A 166 -27.35 10.07 18.37
N PHE A 167 -27.13 11.26 18.94
CA PHE A 167 -28.21 12.11 19.43
C PHE A 167 -29.21 12.43 18.30
N LEU A 168 -28.76 12.86 17.14
CA LEU A 168 -29.62 13.18 16.00
C LEU A 168 -30.39 11.95 15.48
N GLN A 169 -29.78 10.78 15.52
CA GLN A 169 -30.42 9.52 15.15
C GLN A 169 -31.48 9.08 16.18
N SER A 170 -31.31 9.39 17.46
CA SER A 170 -32.25 9.07 18.53
C SER A 170 -33.53 9.91 18.51
N LEU A 171 -33.54 11.01 17.75
CA LEU A 171 -34.71 11.86 17.61
C LEU A 171 -35.84 11.11 16.87
N PRO A 172 -37.13 11.44 17.12
CA PRO A 172 -38.20 10.87 16.31
C PRO A 172 -38.05 11.19 14.82
N GLU A 173 -38.40 10.25 13.96
CA GLU A 173 -38.34 10.44 12.48
C GLU A 173 -39.12 11.68 12.00
N SER A 174 -40.14 12.08 12.72
CA SER A 174 -40.91 13.31 12.46
C SER A 174 -40.15 14.60 12.82
N ASN A 175 -39.00 14.49 13.51
CA ASN A 175 -38.18 15.66 13.85
C ASN A 175 -37.35 16.04 12.63
N PRO A 176 -37.35 17.30 12.18
CA PRO A 176 -36.56 17.73 11.02
C PRO A 176 -35.04 17.59 11.20
N MET A 177 -34.56 17.39 12.45
CA MET A 177 -33.13 17.13 12.73
C MET A 177 -32.82 15.63 12.85
N HIS A 178 -33.81 14.74 12.68
CA HIS A 178 -33.55 13.30 12.73
C HIS A 178 -32.55 12.87 11.65
N LEU A 179 -31.50 12.21 12.08
CA LEU A 179 -30.53 11.59 11.18
C LEU A 179 -31.01 10.18 10.82
N ALA A 180 -31.45 10.00 9.58
CA ALA A 180 -31.92 8.71 9.11
C ALA A 180 -30.85 7.63 9.30
N THR A 181 -31.27 6.45 9.72
CA THR A 181 -30.40 5.29 9.84
C THR A 181 -29.88 4.89 8.46
N ALA A 182 -28.56 4.84 8.28
CA ALA A 182 -27.98 4.25 7.09
C ALA A 182 -28.20 2.74 7.08
N SER A 183 -28.23 2.14 5.89
CA SER A 183 -28.41 0.68 5.74
C SER A 183 -27.25 -0.13 6.33
N ASN A 184 -26.11 0.50 6.55
CA ASN A 184 -24.89 -0.14 7.02
C ASN A 184 -24.42 0.57 8.31
N LEU A 185 -24.79 0.01 9.44
CA LEU A 185 -24.45 0.50 10.78
C LEU A 185 -23.37 -0.38 11.42
N GLY A 186 -22.50 0.25 12.22
CA GLY A 186 -21.68 -0.49 13.17
C GLY A 186 -22.55 -1.14 14.26
N ASP A 187 -22.02 -2.15 14.89
CA ASP A 187 -22.72 -3.00 15.86
C ASP A 187 -22.53 -2.58 17.33
N CYS A 188 -22.03 -1.37 17.59
CA CYS A 188 -21.86 -0.81 18.95
C CYS A 188 -23.18 -0.32 19.59
N GLY A 189 -24.30 -0.55 18.96
CA GLY A 189 -25.63 -0.14 19.45
C GLY A 189 -26.07 1.26 18.99
N THR A 190 -25.17 2.14 18.62
CA THR A 190 -25.41 3.51 18.16
C THR A 190 -25.19 3.68 16.67
N GLY A 191 -24.43 2.76 16.06
CA GLY A 191 -24.14 2.72 14.65
C GLY A 191 -23.02 3.65 14.17
N PHE A 192 -22.50 4.55 15.01
CA PHE A 192 -21.35 5.41 14.70
C PHE A 192 -20.03 4.80 15.18
N CYS A 193 -19.76 3.60 14.70
CA CYS A 193 -18.59 2.81 15.03
C CYS A 193 -18.30 1.82 13.91
N ALA A 194 -17.15 1.16 13.97
CA ALA A 194 -16.84 0.02 13.11
C ALA A 194 -17.68 -1.20 13.50
N SER A 195 -17.95 -2.07 12.53
CA SER A 195 -18.60 -3.37 12.79
C SER A 195 -17.58 -4.36 13.35
N SER A 196 -17.95 -5.11 14.38
CA SER A 196 -17.16 -6.22 14.92
C SER A 196 -17.29 -7.49 14.10
N THR A 197 -18.24 -7.52 13.14
CA THR A 197 -18.44 -8.64 12.22
C THR A 197 -17.76 -8.32 10.89
N PRO A 198 -16.85 -9.17 10.39
CA PRO A 198 -16.24 -8.99 9.09
C PRO A 198 -17.25 -9.04 7.95
N ASP A 199 -17.04 -8.19 6.94
CA ASP A 199 -17.74 -8.23 5.66
C ASP A 199 -17.06 -9.19 4.67
N SER A 200 -15.76 -9.43 4.87
CA SER A 200 -14.93 -10.35 4.09
C SER A 200 -13.88 -11.01 4.97
N GLU A 201 -13.57 -12.25 4.67
CA GLU A 201 -12.53 -13.04 5.31
C GLU A 201 -11.71 -13.75 4.22
N ASP A 202 -10.40 -13.63 4.30
CA ASP A 202 -9.45 -14.23 3.39
C ASP A 202 -8.47 -15.10 4.18
N PHE A 203 -8.31 -16.34 3.74
CA PHE A 203 -7.38 -17.31 4.27
C PHE A 203 -6.36 -17.64 3.20
N PHE A 204 -5.11 -17.70 3.58
CA PHE A 204 -4.00 -17.99 2.71
C PHE A 204 -3.09 -19.00 3.41
N GLU A 205 -2.80 -20.09 2.72
CA GLU A 205 -1.92 -21.16 3.17
C GLU A 205 -0.78 -21.28 2.14
N GLU A 206 0.46 -21.32 2.61
CA GLU A 206 1.64 -21.54 1.79
C GLU A 206 2.49 -22.64 2.41
N ASP A 207 2.69 -23.70 1.66
CA ASP A 207 3.54 -24.82 2.00
C ASP A 207 4.78 -24.83 1.14
N THR A 208 5.97 -24.70 1.74
CA THR A 208 7.24 -24.69 1.01
C THR A 208 8.16 -25.80 1.51
N PHE A 209 8.55 -26.69 0.59
CA PHE A 209 9.66 -27.62 0.79
C PHE A 209 10.92 -27.07 0.14
N ALA A 210 12.05 -27.12 0.86
CA ALA A 210 13.33 -26.68 0.34
C ALA A 210 14.44 -27.70 0.66
N ALA A 211 15.40 -27.84 -0.27
CA ALA A 211 16.59 -28.63 -0.07
C ALA A 211 17.80 -27.96 -0.71
N TYR A 212 18.97 -28.02 -0.05
CA TYR A 212 20.19 -27.43 -0.61
C TYR A 212 21.44 -28.28 -0.40
N LEU A 213 22.41 -28.07 -1.29
CA LEU A 213 23.78 -28.56 -1.17
C LEU A 213 24.75 -27.42 -1.47
N GLN A 214 25.78 -27.26 -0.65
CA GLN A 214 26.82 -26.26 -0.81
C GLN A 214 28.20 -26.85 -0.56
N LEU A 215 29.16 -26.55 -1.43
CA LEU A 215 30.57 -26.87 -1.27
C LEU A 215 31.35 -25.60 -0.91
N ASN A 216 32.11 -25.63 0.17
CA ASN A 216 33.00 -24.57 0.61
C ASN A 216 34.45 -25.04 0.44
N PHE A 217 35.22 -24.35 -0.36
CA PHE A 217 36.61 -24.66 -0.63
C PHE A 217 37.50 -23.49 -0.20
N ALA A 218 38.46 -23.74 0.69
CA ALA A 218 39.49 -22.80 1.07
C ALA A 218 40.85 -23.25 0.51
N GLY A 219 41.58 -22.32 -0.11
CA GLY A 219 42.84 -22.62 -0.75
C GLY A 219 43.79 -21.43 -0.79
N GLU A 220 44.96 -21.63 -1.46
CA GLU A 220 45.94 -20.58 -1.70
C GLU A 220 46.30 -20.51 -3.17
N ILE A 221 46.26 -19.31 -3.75
CA ILE A 221 46.78 -18.99 -5.09
C ILE A 221 47.86 -17.91 -4.91
N PHE A 222 49.06 -18.14 -5.48
CA PHE A 222 50.21 -17.22 -5.34
C PHE A 222 50.55 -16.88 -3.87
N ASN A 223 50.42 -17.84 -2.95
CA ASN A 223 50.55 -17.65 -1.49
C ASN A 223 49.54 -16.65 -0.89
N ARG A 224 48.38 -16.57 -1.46
CA ARG A 224 47.26 -15.74 -0.99
C ARG A 224 46.03 -16.59 -0.73
N PRO A 225 45.37 -16.44 0.39
CA PRO A 225 44.17 -17.20 0.70
C PRO A 225 43.00 -16.76 -0.21
N PHE A 226 42.24 -17.74 -0.62
CA PHE A 226 40.97 -17.55 -1.30
C PHE A 226 39.95 -18.56 -0.82
N ASN A 227 38.67 -18.20 -0.95
CA ASN A 227 37.55 -19.08 -0.68
C ASN A 227 36.61 -19.11 -1.88
N ILE A 228 36.04 -20.29 -2.14
CA ILE A 228 34.94 -20.49 -3.09
C ILE A 228 33.81 -21.18 -2.35
N ARG A 229 32.59 -20.65 -2.45
CA ARG A 229 31.37 -21.33 -2.06
C ARG A 229 30.53 -21.52 -3.30
N ALA A 230 30.10 -22.75 -3.57
CA ALA A 230 29.23 -23.06 -4.68
C ALA A 230 28.08 -23.94 -4.19
N GLY A 231 26.87 -23.51 -4.44
CA GLY A 231 25.67 -24.16 -3.93
C GLY A 231 24.54 -24.21 -4.95
N VAL A 232 23.58 -25.05 -4.63
CA VAL A 232 22.29 -25.10 -5.31
C VAL A 232 21.20 -25.36 -4.28
N ARG A 233 20.12 -24.61 -4.37
CA ARG A 233 18.90 -24.79 -3.56
C ARG A 233 17.73 -25.08 -4.50
N HIS A 234 16.90 -26.03 -4.13
CA HIS A 234 15.65 -26.32 -4.80
C HIS A 234 14.50 -26.03 -3.84
N GLU A 235 13.49 -25.30 -4.30
CA GLU A 235 12.28 -24.99 -3.55
C GLU A 235 11.05 -25.38 -4.38
N GLU A 236 10.07 -25.97 -3.71
CA GLU A 236 8.74 -26.28 -4.25
C GLU A 236 7.71 -25.68 -3.29
N THR A 237 6.81 -24.88 -3.81
CA THR A 237 5.81 -24.13 -3.03
C THR A 237 4.42 -24.38 -3.59
N GLU A 238 3.49 -24.74 -2.71
CA GLU A 238 2.06 -24.80 -2.97
C GLU A 238 1.38 -23.64 -2.23
N VAL A 239 0.44 -22.98 -2.92
CA VAL A 239 -0.30 -21.82 -2.41
C VAL A 239 -1.79 -22.09 -2.53
N VAL A 240 -2.54 -21.89 -1.45
CA VAL A 240 -4.01 -21.96 -1.45
C VAL A 240 -4.57 -20.67 -0.90
N SER A 241 -5.39 -19.98 -1.69
CA SER A 241 -6.15 -18.81 -1.24
C SER A 241 -7.62 -19.17 -1.15
N SER A 242 -8.18 -19.13 0.05
CA SER A 242 -9.59 -19.36 0.34
C SER A 242 -10.25 -18.08 0.83
N THR A 243 -11.46 -17.81 0.38
CA THR A 243 -12.22 -16.61 0.77
C THR A 243 -13.65 -16.98 1.14
N ALA A 244 -14.21 -16.24 2.10
CA ALA A 244 -15.62 -16.27 2.43
C ALA A 244 -16.21 -14.87 2.23
N ALA A 245 -16.84 -14.64 1.09
CA ALA A 245 -17.46 -13.37 0.75
C ALA A 245 -18.93 -13.55 0.42
N GLN A 246 -19.74 -12.50 0.59
CA GLN A 246 -21.14 -12.54 0.17
C GLN A 246 -21.22 -12.72 -1.35
N ALA A 247 -22.02 -13.68 -1.78
CA ALA A 247 -22.31 -13.89 -3.20
C ALA A 247 -23.09 -12.70 -3.77
N TYR A 248 -22.92 -12.46 -5.06
CA TYR A 248 -23.71 -11.47 -5.79
C TYR A 248 -25.00 -12.13 -6.30
N ASP A 249 -26.14 -11.47 -6.04
CA ASP A 249 -27.47 -12.03 -6.27
C ASP A 249 -28.12 -11.50 -7.56
N ARG A 250 -28.19 -10.19 -7.73
CA ARG A 250 -28.90 -9.56 -8.83
C ARG A 250 -28.45 -8.13 -9.10
N VAL A 251 -28.88 -7.57 -10.24
CA VAL A 251 -28.70 -6.15 -10.58
C VAL A 251 -30.05 -5.42 -10.48
N GLU A 252 -30.05 -4.28 -9.79
CA GLU A 252 -31.21 -3.40 -9.67
C GLU A 252 -30.92 -2.01 -10.24
N TRP A 253 -31.81 -1.49 -11.08
CA TRP A 253 -31.77 -0.12 -11.57
C TRP A 253 -32.59 0.79 -10.64
N ARG A 254 -31.91 1.51 -9.74
CA ARG A 254 -32.53 2.24 -8.64
C ARG A 254 -32.72 3.74 -8.90
N SER A 255 -31.84 4.36 -9.67
CA SER A 255 -31.95 5.79 -10.05
C SER A 255 -31.55 6.00 -11.51
N THR A 256 -31.52 7.24 -11.99
CA THR A 256 -31.35 7.56 -13.41
C THR A 256 -30.21 6.81 -14.09
N ASN A 257 -29.03 6.76 -13.45
CA ASN A 257 -27.82 6.12 -14.00
C ASN A 257 -27.20 5.11 -13.02
N GLU A 258 -27.92 4.67 -11.99
CA GLU A 258 -27.38 3.81 -10.95
C GLU A 258 -27.96 2.41 -11.06
N PHE A 259 -27.12 1.49 -11.48
CA PHE A 259 -27.35 0.06 -11.47
C PHE A 259 -26.56 -0.54 -10.33
N GLU A 260 -27.25 -1.00 -9.31
CA GLU A 260 -26.68 -1.54 -8.09
C GLU A 260 -26.61 -3.06 -8.17
N ILE A 261 -25.44 -3.63 -7.83
CA ILE A 261 -25.28 -5.08 -7.67
C ILE A 261 -25.64 -5.41 -6.23
N ILE A 262 -26.70 -6.20 -6.07
CA ILE A 262 -27.19 -6.64 -4.75
C ILE A 262 -26.49 -7.93 -4.35
N ARG A 263 -26.03 -7.98 -3.11
CA ARG A 263 -25.43 -9.17 -2.52
C ARG A 263 -26.49 -10.06 -1.90
N ALA A 264 -26.26 -11.37 -1.98
CA ALA A 264 -27.08 -12.38 -1.29
C ALA A 264 -26.84 -12.35 0.23
N GLU A 265 -27.79 -12.88 0.99
CA GLU A 265 -27.57 -13.15 2.41
C GLU A 265 -26.62 -14.35 2.58
N GLY A 266 -25.67 -14.25 3.53
CA GLY A 266 -24.67 -15.25 3.82
C GLY A 266 -23.43 -15.16 2.93
N SER A 267 -22.39 -15.90 3.31
CA SER A 267 -21.12 -15.98 2.57
C SER A 267 -21.01 -17.30 1.81
N VAL A 268 -20.33 -17.27 0.68
CA VAL A 268 -20.02 -18.46 -0.14
C VAL A 268 -18.51 -18.62 -0.16
N PRO A 269 -17.97 -19.76 0.31
CA PRO A 269 -16.55 -20.01 0.22
C PRO A 269 -16.12 -20.26 -1.23
N SER A 270 -14.97 -19.72 -1.58
CA SER A 270 -14.26 -19.95 -2.84
C SER A 270 -12.79 -20.20 -2.55
N ALA A 271 -12.15 -21.10 -3.29
CA ALA A 271 -10.72 -21.37 -3.15
C ALA A 271 -10.06 -21.42 -4.53
N LEU A 272 -8.88 -20.81 -4.61
CA LEU A 272 -7.98 -20.87 -5.76
C LEU A 272 -6.63 -21.39 -5.27
N ALA A 273 -5.91 -22.12 -6.11
CA ALA A 273 -4.60 -22.68 -5.79
C ALA A 273 -3.57 -22.33 -6.87
N GLY A 274 -2.32 -22.31 -6.49
CA GLY A 274 -1.17 -22.17 -7.36
C GLY A 274 0.00 -23.01 -6.85
N GLU A 275 0.94 -23.34 -7.72
CA GLU A 275 2.15 -24.08 -7.40
C GLU A 275 3.31 -23.56 -8.25
N TYR A 276 4.51 -23.59 -7.70
CA TYR A 276 5.74 -23.28 -8.44
C TYR A 276 6.95 -23.97 -7.83
N ASP A 277 7.98 -24.17 -8.65
CA ASP A 277 9.26 -24.68 -8.20
C ASP A 277 10.42 -23.88 -8.79
N PHE A 278 11.52 -23.75 -8.04
CA PHE A 278 12.74 -23.08 -8.48
C PHE A 278 13.98 -23.86 -8.08
N THR A 279 15.00 -23.78 -8.95
CA THR A 279 16.34 -24.28 -8.67
C THR A 279 17.32 -23.13 -8.74
N LEU A 280 17.89 -22.75 -7.61
CA LEU A 280 18.64 -21.50 -7.38
C LEU A 280 20.13 -21.82 -7.19
N PRO A 281 20.97 -21.69 -8.24
CA PRO A 281 22.42 -21.82 -8.12
C PRO A 281 23.04 -20.58 -7.49
N SER A 282 24.16 -20.79 -6.77
CA SER A 282 24.97 -19.71 -6.22
C SER A 282 26.45 -20.04 -6.32
N ILE A 283 27.27 -19.03 -6.57
CA ILE A 283 28.72 -19.11 -6.45
C ILE A 283 29.27 -17.79 -5.89
N ASP A 284 30.07 -17.91 -4.84
CA ASP A 284 30.79 -16.80 -4.21
C ASP A 284 32.29 -17.10 -4.26
N PHE A 285 33.06 -16.07 -4.52
CA PHE A 285 34.52 -16.09 -4.52
C PHE A 285 35.03 -14.89 -3.72
N ASP A 286 35.99 -15.14 -2.81
CA ASP A 286 36.76 -14.08 -2.18
C ASP A 286 38.25 -14.43 -2.20
N MET A 287 39.10 -13.40 -2.32
CA MET A 287 40.55 -13.54 -2.35
C MET A 287 41.26 -12.33 -1.74
N GLU A 288 42.22 -12.56 -0.88
CA GLU A 288 43.15 -11.57 -0.42
C GLU A 288 44.23 -11.31 -1.48
N LEU A 289 44.07 -10.24 -2.27
CA LEU A 289 45.07 -9.85 -3.29
C LEU A 289 46.37 -9.39 -2.66
N THR A 290 46.25 -8.69 -1.51
CA THR A 290 47.35 -8.32 -0.62
C THR A 290 46.90 -8.46 0.82
N ASP A 291 47.76 -8.26 1.81
CA ASP A 291 47.40 -8.29 3.24
C ASP A 291 46.28 -7.29 3.60
N ASN A 292 46.03 -6.31 2.76
CA ASN A 292 45.09 -5.22 2.99
C ASN A 292 44.05 -5.04 1.90
N LEU A 293 44.11 -5.84 0.82
CA LEU A 293 43.22 -5.68 -0.34
C LEU A 293 42.48 -7.00 -0.59
N VAL A 294 41.15 -6.97 -0.50
CA VAL A 294 40.27 -8.12 -0.69
C VAL A 294 39.41 -7.88 -1.94
N LEU A 295 39.35 -8.88 -2.80
CA LEU A 295 38.43 -8.96 -3.94
C LEU A 295 37.30 -9.92 -3.57
N ARG A 296 36.04 -9.55 -3.86
CA ARG A 296 34.88 -10.43 -3.81
C ARG A 296 34.15 -10.43 -5.13
N ALA A 297 33.59 -11.56 -5.49
CA ALA A 297 32.71 -11.71 -6.62
C ALA A 297 31.65 -12.75 -6.32
N SER A 298 30.41 -12.48 -6.69
CA SER A 298 29.32 -13.45 -6.59
C SER A 298 28.45 -13.47 -7.82
N ALA A 299 27.87 -14.64 -8.10
CA ALA A 299 26.81 -14.85 -9.06
C ALA A 299 25.75 -15.76 -8.44
N ILE A 300 24.56 -15.21 -8.21
CA ILE A 300 23.52 -15.85 -7.41
C ILE A 300 22.17 -15.66 -8.08
N GLN A 301 21.39 -16.72 -8.16
CA GLN A 301 19.97 -16.64 -8.52
C GLN A 301 19.13 -16.60 -7.25
N THR A 302 18.19 -15.67 -7.18
CA THR A 302 17.29 -15.48 -6.04
C THR A 302 15.86 -15.34 -6.50
N ILE A 303 14.91 -15.64 -5.59
CA ILE A 303 13.48 -15.39 -5.79
C ILE A 303 12.92 -14.50 -4.68
N ALA A 304 11.83 -13.80 -5.00
CA ALA A 304 11.04 -13.04 -4.03
C ALA A 304 9.55 -13.24 -4.33
N SER A 305 8.82 -13.78 -3.36
CA SER A 305 7.39 -14.06 -3.49
C SER A 305 6.56 -12.78 -3.70
N ALA A 306 5.43 -12.93 -4.39
CA ALA A 306 4.42 -11.89 -4.46
C ALA A 306 3.87 -11.57 -3.06
N GLY A 307 3.51 -10.31 -2.82
CA GLY A 307 2.82 -9.97 -1.58
C GLY A 307 1.46 -10.66 -1.49
N TYR A 308 1.07 -11.14 -0.32
CA TYR A 308 -0.18 -11.90 -0.11
C TYR A 308 -1.42 -11.22 -0.67
N GLY A 309 -1.53 -9.88 -0.59
CA GLY A 309 -2.64 -9.14 -1.19
C GLY A 309 -2.78 -9.31 -2.71
N SER A 310 -1.72 -9.70 -3.41
CA SER A 310 -1.73 -10.01 -4.85
C SER A 310 -2.21 -11.44 -5.14
N LEU A 311 -2.10 -12.31 -4.15
CA LEU A 311 -2.42 -13.74 -4.25
C LEU A 311 -3.85 -14.05 -3.79
N VAL A 312 -4.50 -13.15 -3.03
CA VAL A 312 -5.86 -13.34 -2.51
C VAL A 312 -6.87 -13.46 -3.64
N GLY A 313 -7.54 -14.61 -3.73
CA GLY A 313 -8.50 -14.96 -4.79
C GLY A 313 -9.91 -14.35 -4.63
N THR A 314 -10.09 -13.37 -3.75
CA THR A 314 -11.39 -12.72 -3.55
C THR A 314 -11.81 -11.91 -4.75
N LEU A 315 -12.97 -12.28 -5.33
CA LEU A 315 -13.59 -11.50 -6.38
C LEU A 315 -14.27 -10.26 -5.79
N ASN A 316 -13.83 -9.09 -6.22
CA ASN A 316 -14.38 -7.81 -5.78
C ASN A 316 -15.15 -7.14 -6.94
N LEU A 317 -16.42 -6.83 -6.70
CA LEU A 317 -17.27 -6.05 -7.62
C LEU A 317 -17.65 -4.72 -6.97
N PRO A 318 -17.77 -3.63 -7.75
CA PRO A 318 -18.26 -2.37 -7.24
C PRO A 318 -19.73 -2.49 -6.81
N THR A 319 -20.12 -1.75 -5.78
CA THR A 319 -21.52 -1.73 -5.29
C THR A 319 -22.46 -1.11 -6.33
N ILE A 320 -21.99 -0.11 -7.07
CA ILE A 320 -22.74 0.57 -8.14
C ILE A 320 -21.95 0.39 -9.44
N THR A 321 -22.62 -0.16 -10.44
CA THR A 321 -22.02 -0.34 -11.77
C THR A 321 -22.90 0.32 -12.84
N ARG A 322 -22.27 1.05 -13.76
CA ARG A 322 -22.94 1.65 -14.91
C ARG A 322 -23.01 0.65 -16.05
N VAL A 323 -23.98 -0.24 -16.00
CA VAL A 323 -24.24 -1.23 -17.05
C VAL A 323 -25.44 -0.81 -17.92
N ASP A 324 -25.46 0.46 -18.25
CA ASP A 324 -26.38 1.00 -19.23
C ASP A 324 -25.74 0.83 -20.63
N GLN A 325 -26.53 0.35 -21.56
CA GLN A 325 -26.21 0.30 -23.00
C GLN A 325 -25.14 -0.74 -23.42
N GLY A 326 -24.69 -1.63 -22.54
CA GLY A 326 -23.73 -2.67 -22.92
C GLY A 326 -22.42 -2.14 -23.48
N ILE A 327 -21.95 -0.97 -23.00
CA ILE A 327 -20.67 -0.40 -23.42
C ILE A 327 -19.57 -1.31 -22.86
N PRO A 328 -18.76 -1.96 -23.71
CA PRO A 328 -17.67 -2.81 -23.26
C PRO A 328 -16.71 -2.02 -22.36
N GLY A 329 -16.40 -2.54 -21.17
CA GLY A 329 -15.40 -1.99 -20.26
C GLY A 329 -15.92 -1.09 -19.14
N GLU A 330 -17.25 -0.86 -19.03
CA GLU A 330 -17.80 -0.06 -17.92
C GLU A 330 -18.01 -0.88 -16.62
N ALA A 331 -18.28 -2.18 -16.73
CA ALA A 331 -18.37 -3.06 -15.56
C ALA A 331 -16.97 -3.61 -15.23
N ILE A 332 -16.42 -3.22 -14.11
CA ILE A 332 -15.07 -3.59 -13.68
C ILE A 332 -15.17 -4.50 -12.45
N ALA A 333 -14.46 -5.61 -12.47
CA ALA A 333 -14.20 -6.46 -11.32
C ALA A 333 -12.71 -6.53 -11.04
N SER A 334 -12.32 -7.06 -9.89
CA SER A 334 -10.94 -7.39 -9.59
C SER A 334 -10.83 -8.70 -8.82
N VAL A 335 -9.75 -9.45 -9.09
CA VAL A 335 -9.43 -10.70 -8.41
C VAL A 335 -7.91 -10.84 -8.35
N GLY A 336 -7.37 -11.31 -7.23
CA GLY A 336 -5.95 -11.69 -7.14
C GLY A 336 -5.68 -13.03 -7.81
N ASN A 337 -4.41 -13.43 -7.84
CA ASN A 337 -3.97 -14.63 -8.54
C ASN A 337 -2.95 -15.42 -7.69
N PRO A 338 -3.35 -16.50 -7.01
CA PRO A 338 -2.43 -17.34 -6.25
C PRO A 338 -1.42 -18.11 -7.13
N GLY A 339 -1.66 -18.20 -8.44
CA GLY A 339 -0.74 -18.79 -9.41
C GLY A 339 0.37 -17.84 -9.90
N LEU A 340 0.59 -16.68 -9.26
CA LEU A 340 1.69 -15.79 -9.58
C LEU A 340 3.03 -16.44 -9.22
N LEU A 341 3.94 -16.47 -10.19
CA LEU A 341 5.33 -16.85 -9.95
C LEU A 341 6.04 -15.75 -9.16
N PRO A 342 6.95 -16.09 -8.26
CA PRO A 342 7.88 -15.16 -7.65
C PRO A 342 8.69 -14.35 -8.66
N TYR A 343 9.09 -13.14 -8.29
CA TYR A 343 10.17 -12.45 -8.99
C TYR A 343 11.42 -13.32 -8.94
N GLU A 344 12.06 -13.51 -10.06
CA GLU A 344 13.31 -14.24 -10.18
C GLU A 344 14.43 -13.28 -10.60
N SER A 345 15.55 -13.28 -9.90
CA SER A 345 16.67 -12.37 -10.15
C SER A 345 17.97 -13.11 -10.32
N ASP A 346 18.64 -12.87 -11.47
CA ASP A 346 20.04 -13.21 -11.65
C ASP A 346 20.88 -12.03 -11.17
N ASN A 347 21.69 -12.25 -10.12
CA ASN A 347 22.51 -11.22 -9.49
C ASN A 347 23.99 -11.48 -9.75
N LEU A 348 24.72 -10.44 -10.12
CA LEU A 348 26.16 -10.43 -10.28
C LEU A 348 26.75 -9.29 -9.47
N ASP A 349 27.65 -9.59 -8.53
CA ASP A 349 28.26 -8.61 -7.67
C ASP A 349 29.78 -8.71 -7.70
N PHE A 350 30.45 -7.54 -7.70
CA PHE A 350 31.91 -7.43 -7.55
C PHE A 350 32.23 -6.36 -6.53
N SER A 351 33.15 -6.63 -5.62
CA SER A 351 33.66 -5.60 -4.72
C SER A 351 35.18 -5.68 -4.54
N LEU A 352 35.77 -4.51 -4.30
CA LEU A 352 37.16 -4.34 -3.94
C LEU A 352 37.25 -3.54 -2.64
N GLU A 353 37.88 -4.11 -1.62
CA GLU A 353 37.93 -3.56 -0.28
C GLU A 353 39.40 -3.36 0.15
N TYR A 354 39.77 -2.13 0.50
CA TYR A 354 41.11 -1.80 0.96
C TYR A 354 41.12 -1.39 2.44
N TYR A 355 41.70 -2.22 3.27
CA TYR A 355 41.85 -2.05 4.73
C TYR A 355 43.22 -1.44 5.03
N TYR A 356 43.30 -0.16 5.35
CA TYR A 356 44.56 0.55 5.51
C TYR A 356 44.88 1.00 6.96
N GLY A 357 44.04 0.63 7.90
CA GLY A 357 44.27 0.90 9.33
C GLY A 357 43.23 0.19 10.19
N ASP A 358 43.39 0.25 11.51
CA ASP A 358 42.43 -0.31 12.45
C ASP A 358 41.07 0.34 12.25
N ALA A 359 40.06 -0.44 11.90
CA ALA A 359 38.72 0.00 11.59
C ALA A 359 38.64 1.13 10.50
N SER A 360 39.64 1.14 9.58
CA SER A 360 39.68 2.09 8.46
C SER A 360 39.76 1.37 7.14
N TYR A 361 38.77 1.57 6.27
CA TYR A 361 38.69 0.93 4.96
C TYR A 361 38.01 1.81 3.92
N ILE A 362 38.26 1.51 2.65
CA ILE A 362 37.54 2.01 1.50
C ILE A 362 37.06 0.81 0.70
N SER A 363 35.83 0.80 0.27
CA SER A 363 35.29 -0.21 -0.63
C SER A 363 34.56 0.40 -1.82
N ALA A 364 34.62 -0.32 -2.94
CA ALA A 364 33.82 -0.05 -4.13
C ALA A 364 33.25 -1.36 -4.64
N GLY A 365 31.95 -1.43 -4.73
CA GLY A 365 31.18 -2.55 -5.28
C GLY A 365 30.41 -2.12 -6.52
N TYR A 366 30.24 -3.05 -7.45
CA TYR A 366 29.33 -2.95 -8.58
C TYR A 366 28.39 -4.13 -8.55
N PHE A 367 27.11 -3.88 -8.74
CA PHE A 367 26.08 -4.91 -8.86
C PHE A 367 25.32 -4.78 -10.18
N ASP A 368 24.90 -5.93 -10.72
CA ASP A 368 24.00 -6.04 -11.86
C ASP A 368 22.95 -7.11 -11.53
N LYS A 369 21.68 -6.75 -11.64
CA LYS A 369 20.53 -7.62 -11.35
C LYS A 369 19.61 -7.65 -12.54
N LYS A 370 19.24 -8.85 -12.99
CA LYS A 370 18.26 -9.06 -14.04
C LYS A 370 17.05 -9.76 -13.47
N VAL A 371 15.95 -9.04 -13.42
CA VAL A 371 14.72 -9.50 -12.77
C VAL A 371 13.68 -9.88 -13.81
N ARG A 372 13.10 -11.05 -13.63
CA ARG A 372 12.05 -11.65 -14.46
C ARG A 372 10.77 -11.87 -13.64
N ASN A 373 9.74 -12.37 -14.30
CA ASN A 373 8.43 -12.64 -13.71
C ASN A 373 7.78 -11.42 -13.05
N TRP A 374 8.00 -10.22 -13.61
CA TRP A 374 7.40 -9.00 -13.10
C TRP A 374 5.89 -9.13 -13.03
N ILE A 375 5.33 -8.81 -11.86
CA ILE A 375 3.88 -8.78 -11.68
C ILE A 375 3.33 -7.52 -12.31
N ALA A 376 2.40 -7.70 -13.24
CA ALA A 376 1.76 -6.63 -13.99
C ALA A 376 0.24 -6.79 -13.94
N GLY A 377 -0.47 -5.68 -14.10
CA GLY A 377 -1.93 -5.70 -14.26
C GLY A 377 -2.32 -6.36 -15.58
N GLY A 378 -3.24 -7.30 -15.52
CA GLY A 378 -3.90 -7.93 -16.65
C GLY A 378 -5.40 -7.63 -16.63
N ILE A 379 -6.04 -7.67 -17.77
CA ILE A 379 -7.49 -7.51 -17.90
C ILE A 379 -8.05 -8.72 -18.65
N LEU A 380 -8.98 -9.41 -18.01
CA LEU A 380 -9.81 -10.42 -18.68
C LEU A 380 -11.07 -9.71 -19.15
N GLU A 381 -11.23 -9.57 -20.46
CA GLU A 381 -12.32 -8.80 -21.07
C GLU A 381 -13.60 -9.63 -21.21
N ASN A 382 -14.76 -8.98 -21.00
CA ASN A 382 -16.09 -9.54 -21.27
C ASN A 382 -16.39 -10.86 -20.52
N VAL A 383 -15.93 -10.99 -19.28
CA VAL A 383 -16.14 -12.19 -18.46
C VAL A 383 -17.56 -12.16 -17.88
N ILE A 384 -18.33 -13.22 -18.09
CA ILE A 384 -19.60 -13.44 -17.40
C ILE A 384 -19.29 -14.14 -16.07
N LEU A 385 -19.35 -13.40 -14.98
CA LEU A 385 -19.03 -13.89 -13.64
C LEU A 385 -20.13 -14.77 -13.06
N ASN A 386 -21.40 -14.39 -13.31
CA ASN A 386 -22.56 -15.09 -12.80
C ASN A 386 -23.80 -14.73 -13.67
N ASP A 387 -24.50 -15.73 -14.17
CA ASP A 387 -25.72 -15.55 -14.95
C ASP A 387 -26.85 -14.86 -14.14
N GLN A 388 -26.80 -14.92 -12.81
CA GLN A 388 -27.76 -14.21 -11.94
C GLN A 388 -27.62 -12.68 -12.01
N LEU A 389 -26.47 -12.18 -12.47
CA LEU A 389 -26.22 -10.74 -12.66
C LEU A 389 -26.79 -10.24 -13.99
N ALA A 390 -28.01 -10.63 -14.32
CA ALA A 390 -28.74 -10.09 -15.46
C ALA A 390 -29.04 -8.59 -15.25
N SER A 391 -28.73 -7.75 -16.24
CA SER A 391 -28.94 -6.30 -16.13
C SER A 391 -30.22 -5.84 -16.82
N PRO A 392 -31.09 -5.07 -16.14
CA PRO A 392 -32.25 -4.48 -16.79
C PRO A 392 -31.89 -3.48 -17.89
N GLY A 393 -30.67 -2.94 -17.90
CA GLY A 393 -30.15 -2.09 -18.97
C GLY A 393 -29.70 -2.85 -20.23
N LEU A 394 -29.56 -4.17 -20.14
CA LEU A 394 -29.16 -5.05 -21.26
C LEU A 394 -30.32 -5.91 -21.78
N GLY A 395 -31.55 -5.61 -21.39
CA GLY A 395 -32.70 -6.42 -21.67
C GLY A 395 -33.68 -5.83 -22.71
N PRO A 396 -34.65 -6.64 -23.15
CA PRO A 396 -35.66 -6.21 -24.16
C PRO A 396 -36.53 -5.06 -23.68
N LEU A 397 -36.86 -4.93 -22.38
CA LEU A 397 -37.69 -3.83 -21.89
C LEU A 397 -36.98 -2.46 -22.07
N TYR A 398 -35.66 -2.44 -21.82
CA TYR A 398 -34.85 -1.25 -22.06
C TYR A 398 -34.82 -0.90 -23.55
N ASN A 399 -34.54 -1.87 -24.40
CA ASN A 399 -34.43 -1.69 -25.84
C ASN A 399 -35.76 -1.26 -26.47
N ASP A 400 -36.88 -1.87 -26.07
CA ASP A 400 -38.23 -1.53 -26.55
C ASP A 400 -38.64 -0.13 -26.12
N ALA A 401 -38.37 0.26 -24.87
CA ALA A 401 -38.63 1.60 -24.37
C ALA A 401 -37.79 2.67 -25.11
N ALA A 402 -36.49 2.40 -25.29
CA ALA A 402 -35.58 3.28 -26.02
C ALA A 402 -36.02 3.47 -27.49
N ALA A 403 -36.37 2.37 -28.17
CA ALA A 403 -36.86 2.41 -29.55
C ALA A 403 -38.19 3.17 -29.69
N ALA A 404 -39.13 2.97 -28.76
CA ALA A 404 -40.41 3.67 -28.75
C ALA A 404 -40.23 5.19 -28.57
N LEU A 405 -39.39 5.59 -27.60
CA LEU A 405 -39.08 7.01 -27.35
C LEU A 405 -38.31 7.65 -28.50
N GLN A 406 -37.35 6.95 -29.08
CA GLN A 406 -36.60 7.43 -30.25
C GLN A 406 -37.54 7.64 -31.47
N ALA A 407 -38.49 6.72 -31.69
CA ALA A 407 -39.48 6.87 -32.75
C ALA A 407 -40.41 8.08 -32.53
N GLN A 408 -40.70 8.44 -31.28
CA GLN A 408 -41.52 9.61 -30.93
C GLN A 408 -40.76 10.93 -31.04
N ASN A 409 -39.51 10.98 -30.57
CA ASN A 409 -38.76 12.22 -30.36
C ASN A 409 -37.69 12.46 -31.43
N GLY A 410 -37.38 11.48 -32.28
CA GLY A 410 -36.36 11.59 -33.32
C GLY A 410 -34.91 11.59 -32.84
N VAL A 411 -34.69 11.49 -31.52
CA VAL A 411 -33.38 11.40 -30.88
C VAL A 411 -33.36 10.23 -29.91
N TYR A 412 -32.16 9.68 -29.64
CA TYR A 412 -32.00 8.58 -28.66
C TYR A 412 -32.28 9.12 -27.24
N PRO A 413 -33.17 8.47 -26.45
CA PRO A 413 -33.55 8.97 -25.13
C PRO A 413 -32.47 8.76 -24.10
N GLY A 414 -32.50 9.57 -23.03
CA GLY A 414 -31.68 9.34 -21.84
C GLY A 414 -32.28 8.29 -20.92
N ASN A 415 -31.45 7.75 -20.01
CA ASN A 415 -31.85 6.70 -19.06
C ASN A 415 -33.06 7.09 -18.20
N ALA A 416 -33.18 8.33 -17.78
CA ALA A 416 -34.36 8.81 -17.05
C ALA A 416 -35.66 8.62 -17.84
N GLU A 417 -35.66 9.00 -19.10
CA GLU A 417 -36.82 8.89 -19.98
C GLU A 417 -37.17 7.42 -20.26
N ILE A 418 -36.16 6.58 -20.46
CA ILE A 418 -36.35 5.12 -20.66
C ILE A 418 -36.97 4.50 -19.43
N ARG A 419 -36.44 4.81 -18.25
CA ARG A 419 -36.91 4.31 -16.97
C ARG A 419 -38.35 4.70 -16.68
N ASP A 420 -38.70 5.98 -16.89
CA ASP A 420 -40.06 6.49 -16.74
C ASP A 420 -41.02 5.82 -17.71
N TYR A 421 -40.58 5.59 -18.96
CA TYR A 421 -41.37 4.87 -19.95
C TYR A 421 -41.63 3.43 -19.54
N ILE A 422 -40.62 2.72 -18.96
CA ILE A 422 -40.78 1.35 -18.46
C ILE A 422 -41.82 1.31 -17.32
N PHE A 423 -41.73 2.22 -16.36
CA PHE A 423 -42.73 2.30 -15.28
C PHE A 423 -44.16 2.59 -15.78
N ALA A 424 -44.27 3.43 -16.80
CA ALA A 424 -45.57 3.81 -17.34
C ALA A 424 -46.20 2.72 -18.21
N ASN A 425 -45.43 1.92 -18.95
CA ASN A 425 -45.92 1.02 -19.98
C ASN A 425 -45.69 -0.47 -19.72
N PHE A 426 -44.77 -0.81 -18.79
CA PHE A 426 -44.36 -2.18 -18.48
C PHE A 426 -44.45 -2.50 -16.99
N ALA A 427 -45.27 -1.78 -16.20
CA ALA A 427 -45.37 -1.93 -14.76
C ALA A 427 -45.79 -3.35 -14.28
N ASP A 428 -46.44 -4.12 -15.13
CA ASP A 428 -46.88 -5.48 -14.88
C ASP A 428 -45.86 -6.56 -15.29
N GLN A 429 -44.73 -6.15 -15.87
CA GLN A 429 -43.69 -7.10 -16.27
C GLN A 429 -42.83 -7.54 -15.08
N PRO A 430 -42.34 -8.81 -15.08
CA PRO A 430 -41.44 -9.28 -14.04
C PRO A 430 -40.24 -8.37 -13.86
N GLY A 431 -39.87 -8.08 -12.58
CA GLY A 431 -38.75 -7.21 -12.23
C GLY A 431 -39.05 -5.70 -12.25
N VAL A 432 -40.24 -5.25 -12.65
CA VAL A 432 -40.61 -3.84 -12.63
C VAL A 432 -41.44 -3.53 -11.37
N ASP A 433 -40.86 -2.76 -10.45
CA ASP A 433 -41.56 -2.25 -9.24
C ASP A 433 -41.74 -0.74 -9.37
N ALA A 434 -42.83 -0.33 -9.96
CA ALA A 434 -43.16 1.08 -10.16
C ALA A 434 -43.47 1.81 -8.84
N ALA A 435 -43.89 1.11 -7.78
CA ALA A 435 -44.20 1.70 -6.49
C ALA A 435 -42.93 2.13 -5.75
N ASN A 436 -41.91 1.27 -5.76
CA ASN A 436 -40.62 1.55 -5.14
C ASN A 436 -39.59 2.14 -6.12
N GLN A 437 -40.00 2.37 -7.36
CA GLN A 437 -39.13 2.93 -8.41
C GLN A 437 -37.85 2.09 -8.64
N VAL A 438 -37.97 0.75 -8.68
CA VAL A 438 -36.87 -0.18 -8.93
C VAL A 438 -37.18 -1.07 -10.14
N ILE A 439 -36.17 -1.32 -10.98
CA ILE A 439 -36.24 -2.30 -12.04
C ILE A 439 -35.15 -3.34 -11.78
N THR A 440 -35.54 -4.57 -11.55
CA THR A 440 -34.63 -5.69 -11.30
C THR A 440 -34.38 -6.49 -12.59
N GLY A 441 -33.14 -6.83 -12.85
CA GLY A 441 -32.77 -7.73 -13.94
C GLY A 441 -33.40 -9.13 -13.77
N VAL A 442 -33.87 -9.71 -14.86
CA VAL A 442 -34.53 -11.01 -14.84
C VAL A 442 -33.72 -12.00 -15.67
N VAL A 443 -33.21 -13.04 -15.03
CA VAL A 443 -32.45 -14.11 -15.67
C VAL A 443 -33.27 -14.77 -16.76
N GLY A 444 -32.68 -14.95 -17.92
CA GLY A 444 -33.34 -15.54 -19.09
C GLY A 444 -34.17 -14.55 -19.93
N ARG A 445 -34.41 -13.32 -19.44
CA ARG A 445 -34.96 -12.22 -20.22
C ARG A 445 -33.88 -11.18 -20.53
N ASP A 446 -33.14 -10.77 -19.53
CA ASP A 446 -32.10 -9.75 -19.62
C ASP A 446 -30.72 -10.42 -19.71
N ASP A 447 -29.81 -9.86 -20.47
CA ASP A 447 -28.44 -10.40 -20.60
C ASP A 447 -27.62 -10.17 -19.32
N ALA A 448 -26.77 -11.14 -19.02
CA ALA A 448 -25.83 -11.01 -17.91
C ALA A 448 -24.77 -9.93 -18.19
N VAL A 449 -24.35 -9.24 -17.12
CA VAL A 449 -23.33 -8.18 -17.21
C VAL A 449 -21.99 -8.76 -17.63
N PRO A 450 -21.38 -8.30 -18.73
CA PRO A 450 -20.00 -8.62 -19.07
C PRO A 450 -19.04 -7.73 -18.26
N PHE A 451 -18.16 -8.34 -17.50
CA PHE A 451 -17.17 -7.62 -16.70
C PHE A 451 -15.80 -7.63 -17.36
N ASN A 452 -15.10 -6.52 -17.23
CA ASN A 452 -13.65 -6.51 -17.37
C ASN A 452 -13.06 -6.79 -15.99
N VAL A 453 -12.39 -7.94 -15.86
CA VAL A 453 -11.83 -8.40 -14.61
C VAL A 453 -10.36 -8.03 -14.57
N ASN A 454 -10.00 -7.07 -13.73
CA ASN A 454 -8.61 -6.75 -13.43
C ASN A 454 -8.03 -7.90 -12.59
N THR A 455 -6.92 -8.44 -13.05
CA THR A 455 -6.17 -9.47 -12.32
C THR A 455 -4.68 -9.15 -12.41
N LEU A 456 -3.88 -9.93 -11.73
CA LEU A 456 -2.43 -9.84 -11.80
C LEU A 456 -1.88 -11.03 -12.57
N THR A 457 -0.86 -10.80 -13.38
CA THR A 457 -0.17 -11.83 -14.17
C THR A 457 1.33 -11.57 -14.16
N ASN A 458 2.12 -12.62 -14.35
CA ASN A 458 3.53 -12.43 -14.60
C ASN A 458 3.74 -11.96 -16.05
N SER A 459 4.59 -10.96 -16.20
CA SER A 459 5.00 -10.41 -17.50
C SER A 459 6.22 -11.14 -18.02
N ASP A 460 6.31 -11.35 -19.33
CA ASP A 460 7.51 -11.89 -20.02
C ASP A 460 8.69 -10.89 -20.05
N ARG A 461 8.58 -9.76 -19.39
CA ARG A 461 9.64 -8.73 -19.34
C ARG A 461 10.79 -9.17 -18.46
N GLU A 462 12.00 -8.83 -18.91
CA GLU A 462 13.22 -8.87 -18.12
C GLU A 462 13.72 -7.42 -17.99
N GLU A 463 13.93 -6.97 -16.77
CA GLU A 463 14.41 -5.62 -16.50
C GLU A 463 15.69 -5.66 -15.65
N GLY A 464 16.62 -4.79 -16.00
CA GLY A 464 17.90 -4.67 -15.32
C GLY A 464 17.89 -3.59 -14.25
N ILE A 465 18.61 -3.84 -13.18
CA ILE A 465 18.96 -2.86 -12.15
C ILE A 465 20.45 -3.00 -11.92
N ASP A 466 21.22 -1.95 -12.19
CA ASP A 466 22.65 -1.96 -11.93
C ASP A 466 23.11 -0.73 -11.14
N GLY A 467 24.29 -0.82 -10.55
CA GLY A 467 24.76 0.30 -9.75
C GLY A 467 26.09 0.11 -9.06
N TRP A 468 26.45 1.14 -8.32
CA TRP A 468 27.67 1.21 -7.53
C TRP A 468 27.37 1.43 -6.06
N GLU A 469 28.11 0.73 -5.22
CA GLU A 469 28.14 0.91 -3.77
C GLU A 469 29.56 1.35 -3.36
N LEU A 470 29.65 2.53 -2.77
CA LEU A 470 30.90 3.08 -2.28
C LEU A 470 30.83 3.25 -0.77
N ALA A 471 31.85 2.80 -0.04
CA ALA A 471 31.95 3.03 1.38
C ALA A 471 33.35 3.46 1.77
N TRP A 472 33.41 4.38 2.71
CA TRP A 472 34.65 4.85 3.31
C TRP A 472 34.46 5.06 4.80
N GLN A 473 35.20 4.29 5.61
CA GLN A 473 35.31 4.47 7.05
C GLN A 473 36.74 4.84 7.40
N HIS A 474 36.91 5.86 8.24
CA HIS A 474 38.22 6.30 8.68
C HIS A 474 38.22 6.72 10.14
N ASN A 475 39.17 6.17 10.90
CA ASN A 475 39.47 6.59 12.26
C ASN A 475 40.77 7.40 12.28
N PHE A 476 40.70 8.61 12.84
CA PHE A 476 41.88 9.49 12.95
C PHE A 476 42.76 9.07 14.15
N TRP A 477 43.49 7.98 13.97
CA TRP A 477 44.41 7.42 14.98
C TRP A 477 43.73 7.31 16.36
N ASP A 478 44.47 7.70 17.41
CA ASP A 478 44.00 7.69 18.81
C ASP A 478 43.21 8.95 19.22
N THR A 479 42.74 9.76 18.28
CA THR A 479 41.99 10.99 18.63
C THR A 479 40.60 10.71 19.17
N GLY A 480 40.02 9.54 18.86
CA GLY A 480 38.63 9.19 19.10
C GLY A 480 37.68 9.74 18.02
N VAL A 481 38.18 10.54 17.06
CA VAL A 481 37.39 11.06 15.94
C VAL A 481 37.44 10.08 14.78
N GLY A 482 36.33 9.89 14.13
CA GLY A 482 36.25 9.15 12.89
C GLY A 482 35.02 9.54 12.06
N PHE A 483 34.95 9.05 10.83
CA PHE A 483 33.79 9.21 9.98
C PHE A 483 33.46 7.93 9.22
N ILE A 484 32.19 7.81 8.83
CA ILE A 484 31.68 6.81 7.91
C ILE A 484 30.95 7.55 6.80
N ALA A 485 31.28 7.23 5.54
CA ALA A 485 30.59 7.74 4.38
C ALA A 485 30.20 6.54 3.51
N ASN A 486 28.96 6.49 3.05
CA ASN A 486 28.55 5.52 2.04
C ASN A 486 27.62 6.18 1.02
N MET A 487 27.62 5.61 -0.17
CA MET A 487 26.85 6.09 -1.30
C MET A 487 26.44 4.89 -2.14
N THR A 488 25.18 4.85 -2.54
CA THR A 488 24.67 3.92 -3.55
C THR A 488 24.16 4.73 -4.73
N ILE A 489 24.58 4.35 -5.94
CA ILE A 489 24.07 4.87 -7.20
C ILE A 489 23.38 3.68 -7.87
N ALA A 490 22.11 3.82 -8.23
CA ALA A 490 21.31 2.75 -8.79
C ALA A 490 20.51 3.22 -10.00
N ASP A 491 20.72 2.56 -11.12
CA ASP A 491 20.00 2.79 -12.37
C ASP A 491 19.12 1.59 -12.73
N GLY A 492 17.99 1.86 -13.36
CA GLY A 492 17.07 0.84 -13.85
C GLY A 492 16.81 0.96 -15.34
N SER A 493 16.63 -0.17 -16.03
CA SER A 493 16.39 -0.22 -17.47
C SER A 493 15.03 0.35 -17.88
N ALA A 494 14.02 0.29 -17.00
CA ALA A 494 12.66 0.75 -17.27
C ALA A 494 12.35 2.05 -16.49
N VAL A 495 12.40 3.17 -17.20
CA VAL A 495 12.13 4.52 -16.66
C VAL A 495 10.78 5.01 -17.16
N TYR A 496 9.99 5.63 -16.27
CA TYR A 496 8.68 6.21 -16.63
C TYR A 496 8.83 7.47 -17.47
N ASP A 497 8.15 7.52 -18.63
CA ASP A 497 8.12 8.72 -19.50
C ASP A 497 6.86 9.56 -19.19
N ASN A 498 7.04 10.70 -18.54
CA ASN A 498 5.98 11.63 -18.19
C ASN A 498 5.28 12.28 -19.40
N GLN A 499 5.83 12.16 -20.61
CA GLN A 499 5.24 12.77 -21.82
C GLN A 499 4.24 11.83 -22.49
N LEU A 500 4.30 10.54 -22.22
CA LEU A 500 3.36 9.57 -22.71
C LEU A 500 2.12 9.49 -21.80
N ASN A 501 0.93 9.44 -22.42
CA ASN A 501 -0.34 9.28 -21.69
C ASN A 501 -0.95 7.92 -22.00
N GLU A 502 -0.16 6.90 -21.78
CA GLU A 502 -0.52 5.48 -21.97
C GLU A 502 0.02 4.66 -20.80
N SER A 503 -0.46 3.43 -20.67
CA SER A 503 0.03 2.48 -19.68
C SER A 503 1.51 2.17 -19.90
N GLN A 504 2.33 2.32 -18.86
CA GLN A 504 3.77 2.12 -18.92
C GLN A 504 4.21 1.24 -17.75
N PHE A 505 5.14 0.36 -18.02
CA PHE A 505 5.89 -0.31 -16.97
C PHE A 505 7.15 0.52 -16.66
N ALA A 506 7.40 0.77 -15.38
CA ALA A 506 8.62 1.42 -14.89
C ALA A 506 8.99 0.92 -13.50
N LEU A 507 10.29 0.88 -13.22
CA LEU A 507 10.81 0.44 -11.93
C LEU A 507 10.60 1.53 -10.87
N ALA A 508 9.89 1.19 -9.81
CA ALA A 508 9.62 2.09 -8.71
C ALA A 508 10.64 1.94 -7.58
N GLY A 509 10.88 3.01 -6.85
CA GLY A 509 11.70 3.01 -5.64
C GLY A 509 13.21 3.12 -5.84
N LEU A 510 13.70 3.17 -7.09
CA LEU A 510 15.12 3.35 -7.38
C LEU A 510 15.52 4.80 -7.19
N SER A 511 16.57 5.03 -6.41
CA SER A 511 17.18 6.36 -6.23
C SER A 511 18.58 6.25 -5.66
N ASP A 512 19.39 7.27 -5.92
CA ASP A 512 20.67 7.43 -5.25
C ASP A 512 20.49 7.70 -3.76
N THR A 513 21.41 7.16 -2.96
CA THR A 513 21.45 7.42 -1.51
C THR A 513 22.85 7.81 -1.09
N ARG A 514 22.94 8.67 -0.08
CA ARG A 514 24.21 9.10 0.54
C ARG A 514 24.05 9.21 2.03
N ASN A 515 24.99 8.63 2.77
CA ASN A 515 25.03 8.74 4.22
C ASN A 515 26.42 9.20 4.64
N PHE A 516 26.45 10.13 5.58
CA PHE A 516 27.68 10.60 6.19
C PHE A 516 27.52 10.68 7.71
N ILE A 517 28.43 10.06 8.43
CA ILE A 517 28.44 10.05 9.89
C ILE A 517 29.79 10.55 10.36
N LEU A 518 29.80 11.61 11.16
CA LEU A 518 30.95 12.04 11.93
C LEU A 518 30.77 11.60 13.39
N PHE A 519 31.79 10.99 13.97
CA PHE A 519 31.69 10.53 15.35
C PHE A 519 32.96 10.86 16.16
N TYR A 520 32.75 10.93 17.47
CA TYR A 520 33.80 10.99 18.48
C TYR A 520 33.52 9.95 19.55
N ASP A 521 34.50 9.11 19.87
CA ASP A 521 34.41 8.08 20.92
C ASP A 521 35.71 8.01 21.70
N LYS A 522 35.81 8.76 22.80
CA LYS A 522 36.96 8.74 23.72
C LYS A 522 36.61 9.34 25.08
N TYR A 523 37.28 8.88 26.14
CA TYR A 523 37.17 9.41 27.49
C TYR A 523 35.74 9.37 28.07
N GLY A 524 34.98 8.31 27.75
CA GLY A 524 33.58 8.18 28.18
C GLY A 524 32.58 9.10 27.46
N LEU A 525 33.07 9.93 26.52
CA LEU A 525 32.22 10.74 25.66
C LEU A 525 32.05 10.09 24.29
N GLN A 526 30.82 9.84 23.91
CA GLN A 526 30.45 9.44 22.56
C GLN A 526 29.56 10.54 21.96
N ALA A 527 29.92 11.02 20.79
CA ALA A 527 29.14 12.00 20.05
C ALA A 527 29.06 11.57 18.59
N ARG A 528 27.89 11.73 17.98
CA ARG A 528 27.64 11.35 16.60
C ARG A 528 26.73 12.37 15.95
N VAL A 529 27.07 12.74 14.70
CA VAL A 529 26.21 13.50 13.80
C VAL A 529 26.08 12.69 12.54
N ALA A 530 24.85 12.43 12.11
CA ALA A 530 24.54 11.68 10.92
C ALA A 530 23.75 12.55 9.93
N TYR A 531 24.13 12.47 8.67
CA TYR A 531 23.45 13.04 7.52
C TYR A 531 23.01 11.90 6.61
N ASN A 532 21.73 11.86 6.27
CA ASN A 532 21.14 10.90 5.36
C ASN A 532 20.47 11.68 4.23
N TRP A 533 20.73 11.29 2.98
CA TRP A 533 20.17 11.91 1.80
C TRP A 533 19.70 10.82 0.83
N ARG A 534 18.55 11.07 0.21
CA ARG A 534 17.98 10.25 -0.86
C ARG A 534 17.48 11.15 -1.97
N ASP A 535 17.81 10.82 -3.22
CA ASP A 535 17.36 11.54 -4.40
C ASP A 535 15.87 11.33 -4.67
N ASP A 536 15.29 12.14 -5.55
CA ASP A 536 13.92 11.94 -6.01
C ASP A 536 13.75 10.60 -6.72
N TYR A 537 12.55 10.03 -6.62
CA TYR A 537 12.28 8.74 -7.23
C TYR A 537 10.81 8.55 -7.58
N TYR A 538 10.58 7.72 -8.60
CA TYR A 538 9.26 7.25 -8.98
C TYR A 538 8.71 6.25 -7.95
N THR A 539 7.47 6.49 -7.48
CA THR A 539 6.84 5.65 -6.45
C THR A 539 5.85 4.63 -7.01
N GLY A 540 5.63 4.67 -8.31
CA GLY A 540 4.63 3.83 -8.97
C GLY A 540 3.45 4.63 -9.53
N GLY A 541 2.44 3.91 -9.99
CA GLY A 541 1.22 4.49 -10.57
C GLY A 541 1.31 4.60 -12.09
N ASP A 542 0.56 3.78 -12.78
CA ASP A 542 0.57 3.65 -14.24
C ASP A 542 0.18 4.97 -14.96
N LEU A 543 -1.10 5.24 -15.18
CA LEU A 543 -1.55 6.47 -15.83
C LEU A 543 -1.43 7.73 -14.95
N LYS A 544 -1.29 7.56 -13.65
CA LYS A 544 -1.13 8.61 -12.64
C LYS A 544 0.15 8.39 -11.85
N PRO A 545 1.33 8.65 -12.45
CA PRO A 545 2.60 8.40 -11.78
C PRO A 545 2.74 9.26 -10.53
N GLY A 546 3.33 8.66 -9.50
CA GLY A 546 3.75 9.33 -8.30
C GLY A 546 5.27 9.46 -8.23
N TYR A 547 5.73 10.55 -7.65
CA TYR A 547 7.15 10.82 -7.37
C TYR A 547 7.28 11.30 -5.93
N GLN A 548 8.33 10.85 -5.26
CA GLN A 548 8.78 11.40 -3.99
C GLN A 548 9.96 12.32 -4.28
N THR A 549 9.92 13.56 -3.79
CA THR A 549 11.05 14.50 -3.92
C THR A 549 12.24 14.04 -3.09
N GLU A 550 13.41 14.56 -3.41
CA GLU A 550 14.61 14.36 -2.58
C GLU A 550 14.32 14.64 -1.10
N TYR A 551 15.01 13.91 -0.24
CA TYR A 551 14.86 14.04 1.21
C TYR A 551 16.22 13.99 1.89
N GLU A 552 16.46 14.94 2.81
CA GLU A 552 17.67 14.94 3.62
C GLU A 552 17.33 15.04 5.12
N GLN A 553 18.08 14.35 5.94
CA GLN A 553 17.87 14.37 7.39
C GLN A 553 19.17 14.45 8.16
N TRP A 554 19.18 15.31 9.16
CA TRP A 554 20.26 15.41 10.12
C TRP A 554 19.84 14.91 11.49
N ASP A 555 20.63 13.98 12.03
CA ASP A 555 20.47 13.44 13.37
C ASP A 555 21.73 13.66 14.18
N ALA A 556 21.60 13.82 15.49
CA ALA A 556 22.75 13.91 16.38
C ALA A 556 22.48 13.21 17.71
N ASN A 557 23.51 12.58 18.26
CA ASN A 557 23.47 11.95 19.58
C ASN A 557 24.76 12.27 20.34
N VAL A 558 24.63 12.58 21.62
CA VAL A 558 25.73 12.72 22.55
C VAL A 558 25.44 11.89 23.79
N THR A 559 26.37 11.01 24.14
CA THR A 559 26.30 10.16 25.32
C THR A 559 27.55 10.36 26.16
N TYR A 560 27.41 10.50 27.48
CA TYR A 560 28.52 10.68 28.38
C TYR A 560 28.39 9.77 29.61
N GLU A 561 29.45 9.02 29.89
CA GLU A 561 29.59 8.22 31.10
C GLU A 561 30.08 9.12 32.26
N LEU A 562 29.16 9.50 33.14
CA LEU A 562 29.43 10.36 34.29
C LEU A 562 30.19 9.65 35.39
N THR A 563 29.87 8.39 35.63
CA THR A 563 30.51 7.47 36.58
C THR A 563 30.37 6.05 36.08
N ASP A 564 31.14 5.10 36.65
CA ASP A 564 30.95 3.67 36.37
C ASP A 564 29.46 3.30 36.56
N GLY A 565 28.81 2.94 35.46
CA GLY A 565 27.40 2.53 35.42
C GLY A 565 26.38 3.65 35.25
N LEU A 566 26.74 4.97 35.33
CA LEU A 566 25.81 6.06 35.07
C LEU A 566 26.14 6.78 33.75
N VAL A 567 25.27 6.60 32.77
CA VAL A 567 25.39 7.20 31.45
C VAL A 567 24.23 8.19 31.22
N VAL A 568 24.54 9.38 30.76
CA VAL A 568 23.54 10.38 30.32
C VAL A 568 23.60 10.54 28.82
N PHE A 569 22.46 10.84 28.19
CA PHE A 569 22.42 11.07 26.75
C PHE A 569 21.47 12.19 26.36
N VAL A 570 21.78 12.82 25.22
CA VAL A 570 20.91 13.76 24.50
C VAL A 570 20.89 13.32 23.04
N GLU A 571 19.72 13.24 22.48
CA GLU A 571 19.50 12.84 21.09
C GLU A 571 18.60 13.85 20.39
N GLY A 572 18.93 14.20 19.15
CA GLY A 572 18.11 14.98 18.24
C GLY A 572 17.91 14.18 16.95
N ILE A 573 16.66 13.99 16.55
CA ILE A 573 16.26 13.29 15.33
C ILE A 573 15.54 14.27 14.43
N ASN A 574 15.90 14.29 13.15
CA ASN A 574 15.37 15.23 12.16
C ASN A 574 15.52 16.70 12.64
N ILE A 575 16.75 17.08 13.01
CA ILE A 575 17.05 18.37 13.65
C ILE A 575 16.68 19.55 12.75
N THR A 576 16.78 19.39 11.43
CA THR A 576 16.41 20.38 10.42
C THR A 576 14.92 20.47 10.19
N ASN A 577 14.12 19.54 10.74
CA ASN A 577 12.68 19.45 10.54
C ASN A 577 12.31 19.36 9.05
N GLU A 578 12.94 18.44 8.35
CA GLU A 578 12.79 18.25 6.91
C GLU A 578 11.35 17.97 6.49
N THR A 579 10.98 18.50 5.33
CA THR A 579 9.65 18.33 4.74
C THR A 579 9.71 17.32 3.62
N PHE A 580 8.90 16.28 3.68
CA PHE A 580 8.74 15.37 2.56
C PHE A 580 7.56 15.79 1.68
N ARG A 581 7.69 15.60 0.37
CA ARG A 581 6.69 15.98 -0.61
C ARG A 581 6.57 14.94 -1.70
N SER A 582 5.33 14.61 -2.07
CA SER A 582 5.04 13.78 -3.23
C SER A 582 4.26 14.55 -4.30
N HIS A 583 4.50 14.23 -5.56
CA HIS A 583 3.87 14.88 -6.69
C HIS A 583 3.57 13.92 -7.84
N GLY A 584 2.75 14.35 -8.78
CA GLY A 584 2.42 13.63 -10.00
C GLY A 584 3.40 13.88 -11.15
N ARG A 585 2.92 13.82 -12.41
CA ARG A 585 3.74 14.05 -13.62
C ARG A 585 4.51 15.36 -13.63
N SER A 586 4.00 16.38 -12.96
CA SER A 586 4.64 17.67 -12.77
C SER A 586 4.87 17.90 -11.29
N GLN A 587 5.99 18.49 -10.94
CA GLN A 587 6.29 18.91 -9.57
C GLN A 587 5.25 19.89 -8.99
N TYR A 588 4.45 20.54 -9.83
CA TYR A 588 3.34 21.38 -9.39
C TYR A 588 2.04 20.62 -9.12
N GLN A 589 1.99 19.34 -9.46
CA GLN A 589 0.88 18.43 -9.16
C GLN A 589 1.12 17.74 -7.82
N THR A 590 1.08 18.48 -6.74
CA THR A 590 1.35 17.96 -5.39
C THR A 590 0.28 16.95 -4.97
N TYR A 591 0.71 15.75 -4.56
CA TYR A 591 -0.13 14.71 -4.00
C TYR A 591 -0.18 14.79 -2.47
N GLY A 592 0.94 15.12 -1.85
CA GLY A 592 1.02 15.25 -0.41
C GLY A 592 2.28 15.99 0.04
N VAL A 593 2.17 16.59 1.21
CA VAL A 593 3.28 17.25 1.93
C VAL A 593 3.15 16.91 3.39
N GLY A 594 4.27 16.63 4.06
CA GLY A 594 4.26 16.37 5.47
C GLY A 594 5.56 16.73 6.17
N GLN A 595 5.44 17.07 7.44
CA GLN A 595 6.55 17.27 8.35
C GLN A 595 6.36 16.38 9.57
N ILE A 596 7.37 15.57 9.91
CA ILE A 596 7.33 14.70 11.09
C ILE A 596 7.69 15.50 12.35
N GLY A 597 8.40 16.61 12.19
CA GLY A 597 8.91 17.43 13.28
C GLY A 597 10.28 16.97 13.80
N ALA A 598 11.06 17.92 14.30
CA ALA A 598 12.27 17.61 15.03
C ALA A 598 11.93 17.02 16.40
N ARG A 599 12.61 15.93 16.79
CA ARG A 599 12.42 15.26 18.08
C ARG A 599 13.69 15.31 18.90
N TYR A 600 13.56 15.62 20.18
CA TYR A 600 14.68 15.66 21.12
C TYR A 600 14.39 14.77 22.31
N ASN A 601 15.33 13.87 22.61
CA ASN A 601 15.27 12.97 23.74
C ASN A 601 16.42 13.28 24.71
N VAL A 602 16.14 13.30 26.00
CA VAL A 602 17.13 13.43 27.08
C VAL A 602 16.89 12.34 28.09
N GLY A 603 17.91 11.61 28.47
CA GLY A 603 17.75 10.51 29.41
C GLY A 603 19.03 10.12 30.12
N PHE A 604 18.90 9.14 30.99
CA PHE A 604 20.03 8.49 31.63
C PHE A 604 19.78 6.98 31.75
N ARG A 605 20.86 6.24 31.79
CA ARG A 605 20.88 4.80 32.06
C ARG A 605 21.79 4.52 33.25
N TYR A 606 21.34 3.73 34.21
CA TYR A 606 22.11 3.31 35.36
C TYR A 606 22.19 1.77 35.42
N ASN A 607 23.40 1.24 35.42
CA ASN A 607 23.68 -0.17 35.60
C ASN A 607 24.29 -0.36 36.99
N TYR A 608 23.76 -1.22 37.82
CA TYR A 608 24.21 -1.51 39.18
C TYR A 608 24.61 -2.99 39.37
#